data_48864e0d0aa84e052206db0504f570b4
#
_entry.id   48864e0d0aa84e052206db0504f570b4
#
_cell.length_a   1.000
_cell.length_b   1.000
_cell.length_c   1.000
_cell.angle_alpha   90.00
_cell.angle_beta   90.00
_cell.angle_gamma   90.00
#
_symmetry.space_group_name_H-M   'P 1'
#
loop_
_entity.id
_entity.type
_entity.pdbx_description
1 polymer ?
#
loop_
_entity_poly.entity_id
_entity_poly.type
_entity_poly.pdbx_seq_one_letter_code
_entity_poly.pdbx_strand_id
1 'polypeptide(L)'
;MIANAMLTELLLLRQGAEFFALELTAAIEALELPVLAPLPDAPASLLGMLTDRGAAIPVFSASRVLEVEGRGNGDEVLVIVRDGDRQVGLVVDEVEDVIMADLTTMQRPLDSMRGDGVVRGVVHSGNRLVAVLDARAVVRVVVRALPKLA
;
A
#
# COMPACT_ATOMS: atom_id res chain seq x y z
N MET A 1 12.91 -27.23 18.60
CA MET A 1 11.53 -26.83 18.29
C MET A 1 11.46 -25.33 18.14
N ILE A 2 10.95 -24.87 17.03
CA ILE A 2 10.88 -23.44 16.75
C ILE A 2 9.54 -22.94 17.26
N ALA A 3 9.43 -22.82 18.56
CA ALA A 3 8.19 -22.40 19.18
C ALA A 3 7.93 -20.90 19.09
N ASN A 4 8.93 -20.13 18.61
CA ASN A 4 8.88 -18.67 18.71
C ASN A 4 8.97 -17.95 17.36
N ALA A 5 8.62 -18.63 16.28
CA ALA A 5 8.51 -17.93 15.00
C ALA A 5 7.37 -16.91 15.10
N MET A 6 7.73 -15.65 15.07
CA MET A 6 6.76 -14.54 15.09
C MET A 6 6.24 -14.33 13.68
N LEU A 7 5.30 -15.17 13.28
CA LEU A 7 4.71 -15.07 11.94
C LEU A 7 3.65 -13.99 11.91
N THR A 8 3.76 -13.12 10.93
CA THR A 8 2.82 -12.03 10.69
C THR A 8 2.10 -12.28 9.38
N GLU A 9 0.78 -12.09 9.38
CA GLU A 9 -0.01 -12.16 8.16
C GLU A 9 0.17 -10.88 7.35
N LEU A 10 0.54 -11.05 6.09
CA LEU A 10 0.76 -9.96 5.16
C LEU A 10 -0.13 -10.12 3.93
N LEU A 11 -0.71 -9.01 3.48
CA LEU A 11 -1.41 -8.98 2.21
C LEU A 11 -0.39 -8.72 1.11
N LEU A 12 -0.26 -9.67 0.20
CA LEU A 12 0.70 -9.61 -0.90
C LEU A 12 0.09 -8.85 -2.08
N LEU A 13 0.76 -7.79 -2.48
CA LEU A 13 0.35 -6.88 -3.56
C LEU A 13 1.36 -6.96 -4.70
N ARG A 14 0.87 -6.78 -5.91
CA ARG A 14 1.75 -6.64 -7.08
C ARG A 14 1.52 -5.27 -7.73
N GLN A 15 2.62 -4.60 -8.02
CA GLN A 15 2.63 -3.35 -8.77
C GLN A 15 3.71 -3.44 -9.83
N GLY A 16 3.32 -3.39 -11.09
CA GLY A 16 4.24 -3.68 -12.19
C GLY A 16 4.76 -5.10 -12.09
N ALA A 17 6.07 -5.26 -12.06
CA ALA A 17 6.72 -6.55 -11.90
C ALA A 17 7.19 -6.83 -10.47
N GLU A 18 6.85 -5.94 -9.53
CA GLU A 18 7.38 -6.01 -8.16
C GLU A 18 6.30 -6.37 -7.16
N PHE A 19 6.73 -7.03 -6.07
CA PHE A 19 5.84 -7.48 -5.01
C PHE A 19 6.05 -6.66 -3.75
N PHE A 20 4.94 -6.29 -3.15
CA PHE A 20 4.88 -5.52 -1.93
C PHE A 20 3.94 -6.21 -0.95
N ALA A 21 4.08 -5.92 0.32
CA ALA A 21 3.19 -6.49 1.32
C ALA A 21 2.87 -5.48 2.40
N LEU A 22 1.63 -5.54 2.89
CA LEU A 22 1.15 -4.79 4.03
C LEU A 22 0.74 -5.76 5.12
N GLU A 23 0.99 -5.43 6.38
CA GLU A 23 0.41 -6.21 7.46
C GLU A 23 -1.11 -6.23 7.30
N LEU A 24 -1.70 -7.40 7.43
CA LEU A 24 -3.13 -7.60 7.21
C LEU A 24 -3.97 -6.72 8.15
N THR A 25 -3.47 -6.44 9.34
CA THR A 25 -4.14 -5.56 10.30
C THR A 25 -4.25 -4.11 9.83
N ALA A 26 -3.39 -3.71 8.89
CA ALA A 26 -3.40 -2.36 8.33
C ALA A 26 -4.15 -2.28 6.99
N ALA A 27 -4.35 -3.40 6.32
CA ALA A 27 -5.08 -3.48 5.05
C ALA A 27 -6.52 -3.89 5.36
N ILE A 28 -7.37 -2.90 5.63
CA ILE A 28 -8.70 -3.19 6.18
C ILE A 28 -9.73 -3.63 5.15
N GLU A 29 -9.48 -3.35 3.87
CA GLU A 29 -10.39 -3.73 2.80
C GLU A 29 -9.66 -3.69 1.45
N ALA A 30 -10.04 -4.60 0.56
CA ALA A 30 -9.60 -4.59 -0.83
C ALA A 30 -10.84 -4.76 -1.71
N LEU A 31 -11.01 -3.88 -2.69
CA LEU A 31 -12.21 -3.88 -3.53
C LEU A 31 -11.86 -3.41 -4.94
N GLU A 32 -12.74 -3.70 -5.89
CA GLU A 32 -12.61 -3.14 -7.22
C GLU A 32 -12.63 -1.62 -7.14
N LEU A 33 -11.85 -0.98 -8.01
CA LEU A 33 -11.77 0.48 -8.01
C LEU A 33 -13.13 1.09 -8.32
N PRO A 34 -13.76 1.77 -7.36
CA PRO A 34 -15.06 2.40 -7.59
C PRO A 34 -14.91 3.73 -8.32
N VAL A 35 -16.03 4.31 -8.71
CA VAL A 35 -16.03 5.68 -9.20
C VAL A 35 -15.71 6.62 -8.04
N LEU A 36 -14.71 7.45 -8.24
CA LEU A 36 -14.23 8.38 -7.21
C LEU A 36 -14.70 9.79 -7.50
N ALA A 37 -14.98 10.54 -6.43
CA ALA A 37 -15.28 11.95 -6.56
C ALA A 37 -13.96 12.71 -6.85
N PRO A 38 -13.90 13.50 -7.93
CA PRO A 38 -12.69 14.27 -8.21
C PRO A 38 -12.46 15.35 -7.18
N LEU A 39 -11.19 15.69 -6.96
CA LEU A 39 -10.80 16.80 -6.09
C LEU A 39 -10.09 17.85 -6.93
N PRO A 40 -10.62 19.08 -7.03
CA PRO A 40 -9.98 20.13 -7.83
C PRO A 40 -8.57 20.47 -7.34
N ASP A 41 -7.70 20.80 -8.27
CA ASP A 41 -6.32 21.21 -8.01
C ASP A 41 -5.47 20.15 -7.29
N ALA A 42 -5.86 18.89 -7.43
CA ALA A 42 -5.14 17.79 -6.84
C ALA A 42 -3.96 17.34 -7.72
N PRO A 43 -2.88 16.82 -7.13
CA PRO A 43 -1.83 16.20 -7.93
C PRO A 43 -2.37 15.00 -8.72
N ALA A 44 -1.72 14.68 -9.82
CA ALA A 44 -2.17 13.57 -10.68
C ALA A 44 -2.21 12.22 -9.95
N SER A 45 -1.41 12.06 -8.90
CA SER A 45 -1.38 10.84 -8.09
C SER A 45 -2.61 10.67 -7.21
N LEU A 46 -3.32 11.75 -6.89
CA LEU A 46 -4.59 11.70 -6.15
C LEU A 46 -5.71 11.46 -7.15
N LEU A 47 -6.21 10.23 -7.18
CA LEU A 47 -7.21 9.82 -8.15
C LEU A 47 -8.60 10.32 -7.80
N GLY A 48 -8.84 10.62 -6.54
CA GLY A 48 -10.12 11.15 -6.07
C GLY A 48 -10.38 10.81 -4.62
N MET A 49 -11.62 11.01 -4.21
CA MET A 49 -12.05 10.72 -2.84
C MET A 49 -13.10 9.61 -2.87
N LEU A 50 -12.96 8.66 -1.97
CA LEU A 50 -13.97 7.65 -1.71
C LEU A 50 -14.72 8.05 -0.45
N THR A 51 -16.06 8.07 -0.54
CA THR A 51 -16.89 8.27 0.65
C THR A 51 -17.35 6.91 1.14
N ASP A 52 -16.99 6.56 2.36
CA ASP A 52 -17.37 5.30 2.97
C ASP A 52 -17.83 5.57 4.40
N ARG A 53 -19.10 5.22 4.67
CA ARG A 53 -19.70 5.37 6.00
C ARG A 53 -19.52 6.75 6.61
N GLY A 54 -19.64 7.79 5.76
CA GLY A 54 -19.50 9.17 6.19
C GLY A 54 -18.07 9.67 6.27
N ALA A 55 -17.08 8.82 6.02
CA ALA A 55 -15.66 9.21 5.99
C ALA A 55 -15.23 9.45 4.55
N ALA A 56 -14.44 10.50 4.34
CA ALA A 56 -13.82 10.78 3.05
C ALA A 56 -12.41 10.21 3.05
N ILE A 57 -12.14 9.28 2.14
CA ILE A 57 -10.87 8.57 2.05
C ILE A 57 -10.17 9.02 0.78
N PRO A 58 -8.99 9.65 0.87
CA PRO A 58 -8.23 10.01 -0.33
C PRO A 58 -7.64 8.75 -0.96
N VAL A 59 -7.76 8.64 -2.28
CA VAL A 59 -7.32 7.47 -3.05
C VAL A 59 -6.19 7.87 -3.97
N PHE A 60 -5.04 7.25 -3.77
CA PHE A 60 -3.82 7.52 -4.52
C PHE A 60 -3.42 6.34 -5.38
N SER A 61 -2.76 6.64 -6.48
CA SER A 61 -2.10 5.61 -7.28
C SER A 61 -0.87 5.07 -6.53
N ALA A 62 -0.75 3.74 -6.48
CA ALA A 62 0.42 3.10 -5.89
C ALA A 62 1.70 3.45 -6.65
N SER A 63 1.62 3.75 -7.94
CA SER A 63 2.81 4.11 -8.73
C SER A 63 3.57 5.28 -8.12
N ARG A 64 2.85 6.23 -7.53
CA ARG A 64 3.47 7.40 -6.90
C ARG A 64 4.06 7.08 -5.54
N VAL A 65 3.31 6.33 -4.73
CA VAL A 65 3.71 6.02 -3.36
C VAL A 65 4.87 5.02 -3.34
N LEU A 66 4.80 4.01 -4.21
CA LEU A 66 5.79 2.94 -4.29
C LEU A 66 6.91 3.23 -5.29
N GLU A 67 6.75 4.26 -6.12
CA GLU A 67 7.69 4.62 -7.18
C GLU A 67 7.90 3.49 -8.19
N VAL A 68 6.83 2.73 -8.46
CA VAL A 68 6.82 1.65 -9.45
C VAL A 68 5.60 1.82 -10.33
N GLU A 69 5.82 1.90 -11.64
CA GLU A 69 4.72 2.03 -12.59
C GLU A 69 3.86 0.77 -12.61
N GLY A 70 2.55 0.99 -12.60
CA GLY A 70 1.59 -0.09 -12.78
C GLY A 70 1.42 -0.47 -14.24
N ARG A 71 0.70 -1.57 -14.47
CA ARG A 71 0.42 -2.05 -15.84
C ARG A 71 -0.71 -1.29 -16.51
N GLY A 72 -1.59 -0.66 -15.74
CA GLY A 72 -2.66 0.16 -16.29
C GLY A 72 -3.65 -0.63 -17.15
N ASN A 73 -3.91 -1.90 -16.80
CA ASN A 73 -4.74 -2.77 -17.63
C ASN A 73 -6.25 -2.70 -17.31
N GLY A 74 -6.65 -1.81 -16.41
CA GLY A 74 -8.05 -1.63 -16.07
C GLY A 74 -8.58 -2.53 -14.97
N ASP A 75 -7.77 -3.46 -14.48
CA ASP A 75 -8.16 -4.41 -13.43
C ASP A 75 -7.61 -4.05 -12.04
N GLU A 76 -7.27 -2.78 -11.84
CA GLU A 76 -6.67 -2.31 -10.61
C GLU A 76 -7.61 -2.52 -9.42
N VAL A 77 -6.98 -2.74 -8.27
CA VAL A 77 -7.67 -2.97 -6.99
C VAL A 77 -7.37 -1.83 -6.05
N LEU A 78 -8.40 -1.37 -5.35
CA LEU A 78 -8.26 -0.38 -4.30
C LEU A 78 -8.05 -1.09 -2.97
N VAL A 79 -6.95 -0.80 -2.30
CA VAL A 79 -6.67 -1.31 -0.95
C VAL A 79 -6.80 -0.14 0.02
N ILE A 80 -7.63 -0.30 1.03
CA ILE A 80 -7.77 0.72 2.07
C ILE A 80 -6.77 0.42 3.17
N VAL A 81 -5.87 1.36 3.40
CA VAL A 81 -4.78 1.27 4.37
C VAL A 81 -5.10 2.18 5.55
N ARG A 82 -4.93 1.64 6.74
CA ARG A 82 -5.23 2.36 7.97
C ARG A 82 -4.01 2.49 8.87
N ASP A 83 -3.87 3.67 9.46
CA ASP A 83 -2.95 3.93 10.57
C ASP A 83 -3.71 4.74 11.63
N GLY A 84 -4.04 4.09 12.73
CA GLY A 84 -4.89 4.69 13.75
C GLY A 84 -6.26 5.05 13.18
N ASP A 85 -6.64 6.30 13.28
CA ASP A 85 -7.93 6.80 12.77
C ASP A 85 -7.86 7.24 11.30
N ARG A 86 -6.68 7.23 10.71
CA ARG A 86 -6.49 7.71 9.34
C ARG A 86 -6.59 6.55 8.37
N GLN A 87 -7.32 6.78 7.29
CA GLN A 87 -7.48 5.83 6.22
C GLN A 87 -7.12 6.49 4.90
N VAL A 88 -6.40 5.78 4.06
CA VAL A 88 -6.11 6.19 2.69
C VAL A 88 -6.37 5.00 1.77
N GLY A 89 -6.66 5.28 0.51
CA GLY A 89 -6.79 4.25 -0.51
C GLY A 89 -5.56 4.21 -1.38
N LEU A 90 -5.11 3.02 -1.68
CA LEU A 90 -3.96 2.79 -2.55
C LEU A 90 -4.39 1.89 -3.70
N VAL A 91 -4.29 2.38 -4.92
CA VAL A 91 -4.67 1.60 -6.12
C VAL A 91 -3.44 0.87 -6.62
N VAL A 92 -3.52 -0.46 -6.60
CA VAL A 92 -2.45 -1.37 -7.03
C VAL A 92 -2.91 -2.19 -8.22
N ASP A 93 -1.97 -2.80 -8.93
CA ASP A 93 -2.32 -3.65 -10.07
C ASP A 93 -3.10 -4.88 -9.63
N GLU A 94 -2.68 -5.51 -8.54
CA GLU A 94 -3.29 -6.78 -8.13
C GLU A 94 -3.06 -7.06 -6.65
N VAL A 95 -4.06 -7.66 -6.02
CA VAL A 95 -3.92 -8.30 -4.71
C VAL A 95 -3.74 -9.80 -4.98
N GLU A 96 -2.59 -10.34 -4.62
CA GLU A 96 -2.23 -11.71 -4.97
C GLU A 96 -2.72 -12.73 -3.95
N ASP A 97 -2.42 -12.51 -2.66
CA ASP A 97 -2.64 -13.53 -1.64
C ASP A 97 -2.42 -12.96 -0.25
N VAL A 98 -2.69 -13.77 0.75
CA VAL A 98 -2.25 -13.53 2.13
C VAL A 98 -1.11 -14.49 2.41
N ILE A 99 0.02 -13.96 2.83
CA ILE A 99 1.20 -14.76 3.15
C ILE A 99 1.58 -14.60 4.61
N MET A 100 2.31 -15.59 5.12
CA MET A 100 2.88 -15.53 6.46
C MET A 100 4.36 -15.25 6.35
N ALA A 101 4.86 -14.31 7.11
CA ALA A 101 6.29 -13.98 7.11
C ALA A 101 6.77 -13.69 8.52
N ASP A 102 8.02 -14.06 8.77
CA ASP A 102 8.70 -13.70 10.02
C ASP A 102 9.41 -12.37 9.80
N LEU A 103 8.85 -11.29 10.31
CA LEU A 103 9.41 -9.95 10.13
C LEU A 103 10.71 -9.74 10.91
N THR A 104 11.07 -10.66 11.83
CA THR A 104 12.36 -10.59 12.50
C THR A 104 13.52 -10.95 11.57
N THR A 105 13.23 -11.63 10.47
CA THR A 105 14.23 -11.99 9.44
C THR A 105 14.30 -10.97 8.32
N MET A 106 13.55 -9.89 8.43
CA MET A 106 13.47 -8.87 7.39
C MET A 106 14.82 -8.19 7.17
N GLN A 107 15.20 -8.07 5.91
CA GLN A 107 16.45 -7.43 5.52
C GLN A 107 16.22 -5.94 5.21
N ARG A 108 17.32 -5.18 5.21
CA ARG A 108 17.23 -3.75 4.87
C ARG A 108 16.70 -3.56 3.44
N PRO A 109 15.94 -2.49 3.21
CA PRO A 109 15.52 -2.16 1.85
C PRO A 109 16.72 -1.93 0.95
N LEU A 110 16.60 -2.35 -0.31
CA LEU A 110 17.58 -2.01 -1.33
C LEU A 110 17.54 -0.51 -1.61
N ASP A 111 18.65 0.05 -2.06
CA ASP A 111 18.73 1.48 -2.37
C ASP A 111 17.67 1.89 -3.41
N SER A 112 17.38 1.01 -4.37
CA SER A 112 16.35 1.26 -5.39
C SER A 112 14.93 1.28 -4.83
N MET A 113 14.72 0.81 -3.60
CA MET A 113 13.41 0.78 -2.94
C MET A 113 13.22 1.96 -1.99
N ARG A 114 14.16 2.88 -1.98
CA ARG A 114 14.04 4.05 -1.12
C ARG A 114 12.99 4.98 -1.67
N GLY A 115 11.86 5.00 -1.08
CA GLY A 115 10.93 6.10 -1.18
C GLY A 115 11.00 6.85 0.15
N ASP A 116 9.95 7.54 0.49
CA ASP A 116 9.85 8.34 1.71
C ASP A 116 9.72 7.48 2.99
N GLY A 117 10.53 6.43 3.12
CA GLY A 117 10.47 5.52 4.24
C GLY A 117 9.30 4.54 4.18
N VAL A 118 8.69 4.38 3.03
CA VAL A 118 7.52 3.54 2.83
C VAL A 118 7.86 2.06 2.94
N VAL A 119 9.07 1.67 2.52
CA VAL A 119 9.54 0.28 2.60
C VAL A 119 10.30 0.08 3.91
N ARG A 120 9.80 -0.81 4.76
CA ARG A 120 10.45 -1.15 6.05
C ARG A 120 11.65 -2.06 5.84
N GLY A 121 11.53 -2.98 4.91
CA GLY A 121 12.52 -4.00 4.65
C GLY A 121 12.04 -4.97 3.60
N VAL A 122 12.78 -6.06 3.44
CA VAL A 122 12.52 -7.04 2.40
C VAL A 122 12.49 -8.43 3.01
N VAL A 123 11.52 -9.22 2.60
CA VAL A 123 11.44 -10.64 2.97
C VAL A 123 11.35 -11.48 1.70
N HIS A 124 11.71 -12.75 1.83
CA HIS A 124 11.54 -13.71 0.75
C HIS A 124 10.25 -14.49 0.97
N SER A 125 9.48 -14.68 -0.08
CA SER A 125 8.33 -15.56 -0.10
C SER A 125 8.43 -16.46 -1.31
N GLY A 126 8.82 -17.71 -1.09
CA GLY A 126 9.19 -18.60 -2.18
C GLY A 126 10.39 -18.01 -2.95
N ASN A 127 10.23 -17.88 -4.26
CA ASN A 127 11.25 -17.28 -5.14
C ASN A 127 11.15 -15.76 -5.23
N ARG A 128 10.17 -15.17 -4.54
CA ARG A 128 9.88 -13.74 -4.69
C ARG A 128 10.55 -12.92 -3.61
N LEU A 129 11.07 -11.78 -4.02
CA LEU A 129 11.52 -10.75 -3.12
C LEU A 129 10.34 -9.81 -2.89
N VAL A 130 9.96 -9.64 -1.63
CA VAL A 130 8.78 -8.85 -1.27
C VAL A 130 9.19 -7.67 -0.40
N ALA A 131 8.87 -6.46 -0.85
CA ALA A 131 9.11 -5.25 -0.07
C ALA A 131 7.97 -5.07 0.93
N VAL A 132 8.29 -5.09 2.22
CA VAL A 132 7.31 -4.92 3.28
C VAL A 132 7.10 -3.43 3.52
N LEU A 133 5.86 -2.99 3.42
CA LEU A 133 5.51 -1.58 3.55
C LEU A 133 5.24 -1.22 5.00
N ASP A 134 5.57 0.02 5.34
CA ASP A 134 5.19 0.64 6.59
C ASP A 134 3.87 1.39 6.35
N ALA A 135 2.77 0.86 6.89
CA ALA A 135 1.45 1.46 6.71
C ALA A 135 1.40 2.91 7.19
N ARG A 136 2.07 3.20 8.30
CA ARG A 136 2.13 4.55 8.85
C ARG A 136 2.81 5.51 7.87
N ALA A 137 3.90 5.06 7.26
CA ALA A 137 4.61 5.87 6.27
C ALA A 137 3.79 6.07 5.00
N VAL A 138 3.08 5.03 4.55
CA VAL A 138 2.17 5.12 3.40
C VAL A 138 1.11 6.19 3.66
N VAL A 139 0.44 6.13 4.79
CA VAL A 139 -0.58 7.11 5.15
C VAL A 139 0.01 8.52 5.23
N ARG A 140 1.19 8.66 5.83
CA ARG A 140 1.86 9.96 5.94
C ARG A 140 2.18 10.57 4.57
N VAL A 141 2.70 9.77 3.65
CA VAL A 141 3.03 10.23 2.29
C VAL A 141 1.77 10.74 1.58
N VAL A 142 0.68 9.97 1.67
CA VAL A 142 -0.59 10.35 1.05
C VAL A 142 -1.14 11.63 1.67
N VAL A 143 -1.17 11.71 2.99
CA VAL A 143 -1.71 12.88 3.70
C VAL A 143 -0.92 14.16 3.37
N ARG A 144 0.40 14.05 3.28
CA ARG A 144 1.25 15.19 2.92
C ARG A 144 1.03 15.69 1.49
N ALA A 145 0.60 14.80 0.61
CA ALA A 145 0.34 15.16 -0.79
C ALA A 145 -1.05 15.74 -1.01
N LEU A 146 -1.91 15.74 0.01
CA LEU A 146 -3.24 16.32 -0.12
C LEU A 146 -3.15 17.84 -0.30
N PRO A 147 -4.03 18.43 -1.15
CA PRO A 147 -4.12 19.87 -1.26
C PRO A 147 -4.45 20.49 0.08
N LYS A 148 -3.81 21.62 0.39
CA LYS A 148 -4.17 22.37 1.58
C LYS A 148 -5.47 23.09 1.31
N LEU A 149 -6.49 22.76 2.08
CA LEU A 149 -7.73 23.50 2.07
C LEU A 149 -7.51 24.78 2.87
N ALA A 150 -7.60 25.89 2.21
CA ALA A 150 -7.51 27.20 2.86
C ALA A 150 -8.78 27.47 3.67
#